data_48ff4df1260b6daa6b88fe475aa213c8
#
_entry.id   48ff4df1260b6daa6b88fe475aa213c8
#
_cell.length_a   1.000
_cell.length_b   1.000
_cell.length_c   1.000
_cell.angle_alpha   90.00
_cell.angle_beta   90.00
_cell.angle_gamma   90.00
#
_symmetry.space_group_name_H-M   'P 1'
#
loop_
_entity.id
_entity.type
_entity.pdbx_description
1 polymer ?
#
loop_
_entity_poly.entity_id
_entity_poly.type
_entity_poly.pdbx_seq_one_letter_code
_entity_poly.pdbx_strand_id
1 'polypeptide(L)'
;MKCECGARIKKGVDFRISELASYDEPIHPSFRPKYIHLMPLAEIIAQVYDKGVTTKTVQNKWQKLIDSFGSEIDVLINVDLKDIEKVDINTAHAIELFRNAEIDVTPGGGGKYGQISFEKPEKEVKPNIVTLDNF
;
A
#
# COMPACT_ATOMS: atom_id res chain seq x y z
N MET A 1 14.19 23.66 12.38
CA MET A 1 15.51 23.06 12.14
C MET A 1 16.10 23.68 10.88
N LYS A 2 17.39 23.98 10.81
CA LYS A 2 18.05 24.51 9.60
C LYS A 2 19.08 23.51 9.12
N CYS A 3 19.19 23.35 7.80
CA CYS A 3 20.25 22.58 7.15
C CYS A 3 21.58 23.37 7.23
N GLU A 4 22.69 22.68 7.12
CA GLU A 4 24.03 23.32 7.00
C GLU A 4 24.11 24.34 5.86
N CYS A 5 23.36 24.11 4.77
CA CYS A 5 23.20 25.04 3.66
C CYS A 5 22.34 26.28 3.98
N GLY A 6 21.82 26.41 5.20
CA GLY A 6 20.95 27.51 5.65
C GLY A 6 19.44 27.33 5.32
N ALA A 7 19.06 26.33 4.53
CA ALA A 7 17.68 26.07 4.17
C ALA A 7 16.86 25.60 5.39
N ARG A 8 15.56 25.92 5.38
CA ARG A 8 14.64 25.48 6.44
C ARG A 8 14.20 24.05 6.20
N ILE A 9 14.55 23.14 7.12
CA ILE A 9 14.08 21.77 7.11
C ILE A 9 12.65 21.74 7.69
N LYS A 10 11.70 21.24 6.89
CA LYS A 10 10.34 20.91 7.36
C LYS A 10 10.34 19.48 7.88
N LYS A 11 9.89 19.29 9.12
CA LYS A 11 9.71 17.96 9.70
C LYS A 11 8.55 17.27 8.99
N GLY A 12 8.75 16.03 8.56
CA GLY A 12 7.71 15.17 7.99
C GLY A 12 6.83 14.54 9.06
N VAL A 13 5.80 13.82 8.61
CA VAL A 13 4.86 13.11 9.50
C VAL A 13 5.57 12.04 10.32
N ASP A 14 6.44 11.23 9.71
CA ASP A 14 7.18 10.17 10.39
C ASP A 14 8.08 10.71 11.50
N PHE A 15 8.73 11.85 11.27
CA PHE A 15 9.51 12.51 12.31
C PHE A 15 8.62 12.89 13.51
N ARG A 16 7.41 13.38 13.24
CA ARG A 16 6.48 13.75 14.32
C ARG A 16 5.91 12.53 15.03
N ILE A 17 5.64 11.45 14.30
CA ILE A 17 5.24 10.17 14.88
C ILE A 17 6.34 9.69 15.84
N SER A 18 7.60 9.66 15.40
CA SER A 18 8.73 9.25 16.23
C SER A 18 8.92 10.12 17.49
N GLU A 19 8.67 11.42 17.40
CA GLU A 19 8.70 12.31 18.58
C GLU A 19 7.60 11.99 19.61
N LEU A 20 6.44 11.50 19.16
CA LEU A 20 5.27 11.25 20.00
C LEU A 20 5.11 9.79 20.41
N ALA A 21 5.81 8.88 19.74
CA ALA A 21 5.72 7.46 19.99
C ALA A 21 6.20 7.12 21.41
N SER A 22 5.37 6.40 22.16
CA SER A 22 5.70 5.85 23.47
C SER A 22 6.10 4.38 23.40
N TYR A 23 6.01 3.77 22.21
CA TYR A 23 6.34 2.37 21.92
C TYR A 23 7.13 2.30 20.63
N ASP A 24 7.99 1.30 20.53
CA ASP A 24 8.80 1.06 19.32
C ASP A 24 7.95 0.55 18.16
N GLU A 25 6.86 -0.16 18.47
CA GLU A 25 5.90 -0.65 17.48
C GLU A 25 4.46 -0.26 17.82
N PRO A 26 3.58 -0.16 16.81
CA PRO A 26 2.18 0.19 17.04
C PRO A 26 1.46 -0.93 17.80
N ILE A 27 0.80 -0.57 18.89
CA ILE A 27 -0.01 -1.48 19.71
C ILE A 27 -1.47 -1.17 19.50
N HIS A 28 -2.22 -2.16 18.98
CA HIS A 28 -3.67 -2.04 18.86
C HIS A 28 -4.35 -2.36 20.21
N PRO A 29 -5.10 -1.43 20.80
CA PRO A 29 -5.80 -1.69 22.05
C PRO A 29 -6.84 -2.81 21.93
N SER A 30 -6.81 -3.78 22.84
CA SER A 30 -7.68 -4.96 22.80
C SER A 30 -9.19 -4.65 22.89
N PHE A 31 -9.54 -3.48 23.44
CA PHE A 31 -10.93 -3.04 23.58
C PHE A 31 -11.48 -2.33 22.34
N ARG A 32 -10.66 -2.08 21.32
CA ARG A 32 -11.10 -1.46 20.06
C ARG A 32 -11.37 -2.51 18.99
N PRO A 33 -12.36 -2.32 18.12
CA PRO A 33 -12.56 -3.20 16.98
C PRO A 33 -11.34 -3.18 16.06
N LYS A 34 -11.07 -4.30 15.41
CA LYS A 34 -10.01 -4.40 14.40
C LYS A 34 -10.32 -3.46 13.23
N TYR A 35 -9.28 -2.93 12.62
CA TYR A 35 -9.38 -2.14 11.40
C TYR A 35 -8.60 -2.83 10.27
N ILE A 36 -8.99 -2.54 9.05
CA ILE A 36 -8.36 -3.08 7.84
C ILE A 36 -7.95 -1.89 6.97
N HIS A 37 -6.71 -1.89 6.52
CA HIS A 37 -6.26 -0.96 5.49
C HIS A 37 -6.73 -1.46 4.14
N LEU A 38 -7.52 -0.66 3.43
CA LEU A 38 -8.01 -1.00 2.10
C LEU A 38 -7.47 0.00 1.08
N MET A 39 -7.11 -0.53 -0.08
CA MET A 39 -6.88 0.24 -1.29
C MET A 39 -8.12 0.13 -2.19
N PRO A 40 -8.55 1.23 -2.85
CA PRO A 40 -9.67 1.18 -3.78
C PRO A 40 -9.43 0.14 -4.88
N LEU A 41 -10.45 -0.68 -5.17
CA LEU A 41 -10.37 -1.73 -6.19
C LEU A 41 -9.95 -1.18 -7.56
N ALA A 42 -10.42 0.00 -7.91
CA ALA A 42 -10.05 0.66 -9.15
C ALA A 42 -8.54 0.99 -9.22
N GLU A 43 -7.89 1.29 -8.10
CA GLU A 43 -6.44 1.51 -8.03
C GLU A 43 -5.66 0.20 -8.18
N ILE A 44 -6.15 -0.89 -7.57
CA ILE A 44 -5.57 -2.24 -7.76
C ILE A 44 -5.60 -2.61 -9.25
N ILE A 45 -6.77 -2.47 -9.90
CA ILE A 45 -6.93 -2.77 -11.33
C ILE A 45 -6.03 -1.87 -12.17
N ALA A 46 -5.93 -0.59 -11.84
CA ALA A 46 -5.10 0.37 -12.56
C ALA A 46 -3.62 -0.05 -12.57
N GLN A 47 -3.11 -0.50 -11.45
CA GLN A 47 -1.74 -1.01 -11.33
C GLN A 47 -1.54 -2.33 -12.09
N VAL A 48 -2.46 -3.28 -11.94
CA VAL A 48 -2.39 -4.59 -12.63
C VAL A 48 -2.30 -4.41 -14.16
N TYR A 49 -2.99 -3.42 -14.69
CA TYR A 49 -3.07 -3.20 -16.15
C TYR A 49 -2.18 -2.05 -16.65
N ASP A 50 -1.39 -1.44 -15.78
CA ASP A 50 -0.56 -0.27 -16.09
C ASP A 50 -1.36 0.82 -16.82
N LYS A 51 -2.49 1.21 -16.23
CA LYS A 51 -3.43 2.20 -16.78
C LYS A 51 -3.83 3.20 -15.70
N GLY A 52 -4.24 4.38 -16.13
CA GLY A 52 -4.83 5.36 -15.22
C GLY A 52 -6.20 4.89 -14.70
N VAL A 53 -6.51 5.18 -13.44
CA VAL A 53 -7.76 4.78 -12.76
C VAL A 53 -9.01 5.17 -13.56
N THR A 54 -9.01 6.33 -14.22
CA THR A 54 -10.16 6.87 -14.98
C THR A 54 -10.31 6.30 -16.39
N THR A 55 -9.42 5.39 -16.80
CA THR A 55 -9.50 4.80 -18.16
C THR A 55 -10.68 3.85 -18.28
N LYS A 56 -11.25 3.77 -19.49
CA LYS A 56 -12.36 2.86 -19.79
C LYS A 56 -12.02 1.40 -19.45
N THR A 57 -10.79 0.98 -19.67
CA THR A 57 -10.33 -0.38 -19.35
C THR A 57 -10.49 -0.69 -17.87
N VAL A 58 -10.00 0.19 -17.01
CA VAL A 58 -10.08 0.05 -15.55
C VAL A 58 -11.54 0.10 -15.10
N GLN A 59 -12.29 1.09 -15.55
CA GLN A 59 -13.68 1.26 -15.17
C GLN A 59 -14.58 0.09 -15.59
N ASN A 60 -14.39 -0.45 -16.81
CA ASN A 60 -15.14 -1.62 -17.27
C ASN A 60 -14.83 -2.88 -16.45
N LYS A 61 -13.57 -3.10 -16.06
CA LYS A 61 -13.19 -4.24 -15.23
C LYS A 61 -13.72 -4.09 -13.81
N TRP A 62 -13.62 -2.90 -13.26
CA TRP A 62 -14.21 -2.58 -11.96
C TRP A 62 -15.72 -2.84 -11.96
N GLN A 63 -16.45 -2.30 -12.96
CA GLN A 63 -17.88 -2.49 -13.07
C GLN A 63 -18.27 -3.97 -13.20
N LYS A 64 -17.51 -4.73 -14.00
CA LYS A 64 -17.75 -6.18 -14.16
C LYS A 64 -17.63 -6.94 -12.84
N LEU A 65 -16.65 -6.59 -11.99
CA LEU A 65 -16.49 -7.20 -10.68
C LEU A 65 -17.63 -6.81 -9.74
N ILE A 66 -18.03 -5.53 -9.73
CA ILE A 66 -19.15 -5.06 -8.91
C ILE A 66 -20.48 -5.71 -9.34
N ASP A 67 -20.74 -5.81 -10.65
CA ASP A 67 -21.94 -6.47 -11.18
C ASP A 67 -21.99 -7.96 -10.82
N SER A 68 -20.82 -8.60 -10.71
CA SER A 68 -20.74 -10.03 -10.35
C SER A 68 -20.88 -10.30 -8.86
N PHE A 69 -20.39 -9.39 -8.00
CA PHE A 69 -20.22 -9.65 -6.57
C PHE A 69 -20.89 -8.63 -5.64
N GLY A 70 -21.50 -7.60 -6.18
CA GLY A 70 -22.33 -6.63 -5.46
C GLY A 70 -21.58 -5.41 -4.97
N SER A 71 -20.51 -5.54 -4.19
CA SER A 71 -19.80 -4.39 -3.65
C SER A 71 -18.28 -4.51 -3.74
N GLU A 72 -17.61 -3.37 -3.76
CA GLU A 72 -16.15 -3.29 -3.73
C GLU A 72 -15.56 -3.92 -2.47
N ILE A 73 -16.20 -3.72 -1.34
CA ILE A 73 -15.80 -4.31 -0.05
C ILE A 73 -15.90 -5.85 -0.12
N ASP A 74 -16.97 -6.38 -0.70
CA ASP A 74 -17.11 -7.82 -0.85
C ASP A 74 -16.02 -8.41 -1.74
N VAL A 75 -15.73 -7.78 -2.88
CA VAL A 75 -14.64 -8.18 -3.78
C VAL A 75 -13.29 -8.16 -3.05
N LEU A 76 -13.01 -7.12 -2.27
CA LEU A 76 -11.72 -6.98 -1.60
C LEU A 76 -11.53 -7.89 -0.38
N ILE A 77 -12.61 -8.26 0.31
CA ILE A 77 -12.53 -8.95 1.61
C ILE A 77 -13.18 -10.33 1.61
N ASN A 78 -14.41 -10.44 1.09
CA ASN A 78 -15.29 -11.59 1.38
C ASN A 78 -15.31 -12.63 0.27
N VAL A 79 -15.27 -12.24 -1.00
CA VAL A 79 -15.42 -13.14 -2.15
C VAL A 79 -14.23 -14.09 -2.25
N ASP A 80 -14.51 -15.36 -2.57
CA ASP A 80 -13.46 -16.36 -2.81
C ASP A 80 -12.61 -15.96 -4.03
N LEU A 81 -11.28 -16.08 -3.91
CA LEU A 81 -10.35 -15.73 -4.98
C LEU A 81 -10.64 -16.51 -6.27
N LYS A 82 -11.03 -17.79 -6.15
CA LYS A 82 -11.39 -18.62 -7.32
C LYS A 82 -12.58 -18.09 -8.10
N ASP A 83 -13.49 -17.38 -7.45
CA ASP A 83 -14.63 -16.78 -8.14
C ASP A 83 -14.21 -15.48 -8.83
N ILE A 84 -13.33 -14.70 -8.20
CA ILE A 84 -12.73 -13.51 -8.82
C ILE A 84 -11.88 -13.91 -10.04
N GLU A 85 -11.12 -15.01 -9.96
CA GLU A 85 -10.32 -15.55 -11.08
C GLU A 85 -11.16 -15.84 -12.33
N LYS A 86 -12.38 -16.32 -12.17
CA LYS A 86 -13.30 -16.57 -13.30
C LYS A 86 -13.69 -15.30 -14.04
N VAL A 87 -13.64 -14.14 -13.36
CA VAL A 87 -13.97 -12.85 -13.93
C VAL A 87 -12.71 -12.15 -14.45
N ASP A 88 -11.65 -12.12 -13.64
CA ASP A 88 -10.37 -11.49 -13.98
C ASP A 88 -9.22 -12.08 -13.13
N ILE A 89 -8.46 -12.99 -13.73
CA ILE A 89 -7.37 -13.72 -13.07
C ILE A 89 -6.25 -12.79 -12.56
N ASN A 90 -5.90 -11.76 -13.34
CA ASN A 90 -4.81 -10.85 -12.95
C ASN A 90 -5.21 -9.99 -11.75
N THR A 91 -6.45 -9.51 -11.73
CA THR A 91 -6.98 -8.76 -10.60
C THR A 91 -7.13 -9.66 -9.36
N ALA A 92 -7.53 -10.92 -9.53
CA ALA A 92 -7.63 -11.89 -8.42
C ALA A 92 -6.27 -12.10 -7.75
N HIS A 93 -5.22 -12.28 -8.53
CA HIS A 93 -3.85 -12.42 -7.98
C HIS A 93 -3.38 -11.17 -7.21
N ALA A 94 -3.66 -10.00 -7.72
CA ALA A 94 -3.33 -8.75 -7.01
C ALA A 94 -4.13 -8.61 -5.70
N ILE A 95 -5.40 -9.01 -5.69
CA ILE A 95 -6.23 -9.02 -4.46
C ILE A 95 -5.68 -10.06 -3.46
N GLU A 96 -5.19 -11.21 -3.92
CA GLU A 96 -4.55 -12.20 -3.06
C GLU A 96 -3.33 -11.62 -2.35
N LEU A 97 -2.41 -11.00 -3.10
CA LEU A 97 -1.23 -10.32 -2.53
C LEU A 97 -1.62 -9.24 -1.54
N PHE A 98 -2.66 -8.48 -1.87
CA PHE A 98 -3.19 -7.43 -1.01
C PHE A 98 -3.76 -8.01 0.30
N ARG A 99 -4.58 -9.08 0.24
CA ARG A 99 -5.15 -9.75 1.42
C ARG A 99 -4.08 -10.36 2.33
N ASN A 100 -3.00 -10.86 1.74
CA ASN A 100 -1.87 -11.45 2.46
C ASN A 100 -0.88 -10.40 3.00
N ALA A 101 -1.11 -9.12 2.75
CA ALA A 101 -0.16 -8.02 3.02
C ALA A 101 1.21 -8.24 2.34
N GLU A 102 1.25 -8.94 1.22
CA GLU A 102 2.44 -9.18 0.39
C GLU A 102 2.63 -8.08 -0.66
N ILE A 103 2.45 -6.83 -0.25
CA ILE A 103 2.58 -5.64 -1.08
C ILE A 103 3.75 -4.80 -0.59
N ASP A 104 4.48 -4.20 -1.51
CA ASP A 104 5.49 -3.21 -1.16
C ASP A 104 4.89 -1.80 -1.17
N VAL A 105 5.15 -1.06 -0.10
CA VAL A 105 4.64 0.30 0.08
C VAL A 105 5.81 1.26 0.11
N THR A 106 5.98 2.03 -0.95
CA THR A 106 6.95 3.13 -0.98
C THR A 106 6.31 4.37 -0.36
N PRO A 107 6.81 4.87 0.79
CA PRO A 107 6.24 6.03 1.43
C PRO A 107 6.32 7.28 0.53
N GLY A 108 5.30 8.12 0.59
CA GLY A 108 5.31 9.42 -0.06
C GLY A 108 6.28 10.40 0.62
N GLY A 109 6.80 11.35 -0.14
CA GLY A 109 7.69 12.38 0.39
C GLY A 109 7.89 13.53 -0.58
N GLY A 110 8.21 14.71 -0.05
CA GLY A 110 8.53 15.88 -0.88
C GLY A 110 7.38 16.35 -1.79
N GLY A 111 6.12 16.11 -1.41
CA GLY A 111 4.94 16.44 -2.21
C GLY A 111 4.53 15.36 -3.20
N LYS A 112 5.17 14.21 -3.19
CA LYS A 112 4.73 13.01 -3.94
C LYS A 112 3.94 12.08 -3.04
N TYR A 113 2.86 11.49 -3.58
CA TYR A 113 2.10 10.45 -2.89
C TYR A 113 2.91 9.15 -2.84
N GLY A 114 2.66 8.33 -1.80
CA GLY A 114 3.20 6.98 -1.72
C GLY A 114 2.71 6.11 -2.88
N GLN A 115 3.48 5.10 -3.19
CA GLN A 115 3.16 4.12 -4.23
C GLN A 115 3.10 2.72 -3.63
N ILE A 116 2.22 1.89 -4.16
CA ILE A 116 2.11 0.48 -3.82
C ILE A 116 2.54 -0.32 -5.05
N SER A 117 3.31 -1.38 -4.83
CA SER A 117 3.71 -2.33 -5.87
C SER A 117 3.29 -3.74 -5.48
N PHE A 118 2.78 -4.51 -6.44
CA PHE A 118 2.47 -5.93 -6.32
C PHE A 118 3.65 -6.83 -6.72
N GLU A 119 4.75 -6.25 -7.19
CA GLU A 119 5.99 -6.99 -7.42
C GLU A 119 6.68 -7.19 -6.08
N LYS A 120 7.04 -8.44 -5.75
CA LYS A 120 7.93 -8.68 -4.60
C LYS A 120 9.24 -7.96 -4.88
N PRO A 121 9.68 -7.01 -4.05
CA PRO A 121 11.01 -6.47 -4.19
C PRO A 121 11.98 -7.64 -4.08
N GLU A 122 12.85 -7.82 -5.06
CA GLU A 122 14.09 -8.56 -4.82
C GLU A 122 14.67 -7.93 -3.55
N LYS A 123 14.87 -8.75 -2.51
CA LYS A 123 15.37 -8.27 -1.22
C LYS A 123 16.67 -7.52 -1.51
N GLU A 124 16.57 -6.20 -1.61
CA GLU A 124 17.76 -5.37 -1.53
C GLU A 124 18.42 -5.71 -0.20
N VAL A 125 19.54 -6.40 -0.30
CA VAL A 125 20.47 -6.58 0.81
C VAL A 125 20.78 -5.15 1.26
N LYS A 126 20.20 -4.72 2.36
CA LYS A 126 20.52 -3.42 2.96
C LYS A 126 22.03 -3.34 3.03
N PRO A 127 22.66 -2.34 2.40
CA PRO A 127 24.11 -2.20 2.54
C PRO A 127 24.39 -2.12 4.03
N ASN A 128 25.31 -2.97 4.54
CA ASN A 128 25.81 -2.88 5.89
C ASN A 128 26.23 -1.43 6.12
N ILE A 129 25.44 -0.70 6.89
CA ILE A 129 25.86 0.60 7.41
C ILE A 129 26.97 0.27 8.38
N VAL A 130 28.21 0.40 7.91
CA VAL A 130 29.40 0.40 8.78
C VAL A 130 29.26 1.64 9.64
N THR A 131 28.84 1.46 10.87
CA THR A 131 28.87 2.51 11.88
C THR A 131 30.33 2.96 12.07
N LEU A 132 30.54 4.26 11.89
CA LEU A 132 31.85 4.95 12.10
C LEU A 132 32.19 5.07 13.60
N ASP A 133 32.13 3.97 14.34
CA ASP A 133 32.48 3.95 15.77
C ASP A 133 33.84 3.32 16.04
N ASN A 134 34.75 3.35 15.08
CA ASN A 134 36.12 2.88 15.25
C ASN A 134 37.14 3.81 14.55
N PHE A 135 37.17 5.08 14.98
CA PHE A 135 38.38 5.92 14.84
C PHE A 135 38.55 6.77 16.10
#